data_2252247e9cd79adb93beb88e8f6c2040
#
_entry.id   2252247e9cd79adb93beb88e8f6c2040
#
_cell.length_a   1.000
_cell.length_b   1.000
_cell.length_c   1.000
_cell.angle_alpha   90.00
_cell.angle_beta   90.00
_cell.angle_gamma   90.00
#
_symmetry.space_group_name_H-M   'P 1'
#
loop_
_entity.id
_entity.type
_entity.pdbx_description
1 polymer ?
#
loop_
_entity_poly.entity_id
_entity_poly.type
_entity_poly.pdbx_seq_one_letter_code
_entity_poly.pdbx_strand_id
1 'polypeptide(L)'
;STLILTLFPYTTLFRSITGQLKDGSSFTTYAPTDAALMPALKDSDVNVVAKPPEQPSWWMSALASIVPVLILVVVFFFFMQQTQGGGSRVMNFGKSHAKMHGEGKVKVSFKDVAGADEAKEELSEIVEFLRNPAKYNAIGAKIPKGVLLFGPPGTGKTLLARAVAGEAGVPFFSISGSDFVEMFVGVGASRVRDLFAQAKKNAPCIIFIDEIDAVGRQRGAGLGGGHDEREQTLNQLLVEMDGFGANEGIITIAATNRPDILDPALLRPGRFDRQITVDRPDLRGRVAILNVHAKGKPLSKDVDLKTIAKKTPGFTGADLSNLLNEAALLAARADKKIITMAELEEASEKVAFGPERRSHVISEKEKRLTAVHESGHALVAYLLPEADPVHKVTIIPRGRAGGYTMMLPDEDRSYETKSYYLAQIRVALGGRAAEQIVFNEISSGASGDLQNVTHIVRQMITRLGMSSKLGPMVFGEQQDQVFLGKSLGHERNYGEGVAELIDKEMHDLVTTAYDDVIRMLEEHRDALNHMAAALMEVETINHKQVENLIKYGALESPEERAEKEKNEAQKAEQVETTETVAETVAIDKEETHISPWGNDLSVSSTEETTATEEKPDKE
;
A
#
# COMPACT_ATOMS: atom_id res chain seq x y z
N SER A 1 -51.73 -6.78 87.49
CA SER A 1 -50.88 -6.99 86.34
C SER A 1 -49.98 -5.76 86.16
N THR A 2 -48.67 -5.93 86.08
CA THR A 2 -47.74 -4.83 85.89
C THR A 2 -47.44 -4.71 84.44
N LEU A 3 -47.77 -3.53 83.83
CA LEU A 3 -47.51 -3.24 82.40
C LEU A 3 -46.29 -2.34 82.32
N ILE A 4 -45.26 -2.78 81.61
CA ILE A 4 -44.04 -2.02 81.41
C ILE A 4 -44.05 -1.44 79.96
N LEU A 5 -44.08 -0.10 79.85
CA LEU A 5 -44.05 0.64 78.57
C LEU A 5 -42.63 1.02 78.28
N THR A 6 -42.07 0.46 77.21
CA THR A 6 -40.75 0.90 76.69
C THR A 6 -40.93 1.82 75.49
N LEU A 7 -40.49 3.08 75.67
CA LEU A 7 -40.50 4.10 74.58
C LEU A 7 -39.19 4.06 73.81
N PHE A 8 -39.24 3.73 72.51
CA PHE A 8 -38.11 3.91 71.61
C PHE A 8 -38.16 5.32 70.92
N PRO A 9 -37.08 6.12 71.00
CA PRO A 9 -37.16 7.56 70.67
C PRO A 9 -37.15 7.90 69.18
N TYR A 10 -37.05 6.98 68.24
CA TYR A 10 -36.87 7.30 66.81
C TYR A 10 -37.82 6.67 65.81
N THR A 11 -38.87 6.01 66.25
CA THR A 11 -39.93 5.56 65.34
C THR A 11 -41.29 5.87 65.92
N THR A 12 -41.95 6.85 65.37
CA THR A 12 -43.28 7.37 65.75
C THR A 12 -44.41 6.39 65.46
N LEU A 13 -44.17 5.15 65.13
CA LEU A 13 -45.22 4.25 64.61
C LEU A 13 -45.61 3.06 65.49
N PHE A 14 -44.76 2.58 66.42
CA PHE A 14 -45.14 1.41 67.24
C PHE A 14 -44.55 1.50 68.68
N ARG A 15 -45.40 1.43 69.71
CA ARG A 15 -45.00 1.30 71.10
C ARG A 15 -45.11 -0.16 71.50
N SER A 16 -44.03 -0.76 71.99
CA SER A 16 -44.14 -2.08 72.54
C SER A 16 -44.59 -2.02 73.99
N ILE A 17 -45.58 -2.79 74.31
CA ILE A 17 -46.18 -2.91 75.68
C ILE A 17 -45.87 -4.31 76.14
N THR A 18 -45.08 -4.46 77.24
CA THR A 18 -44.84 -5.71 77.85
C THR A 18 -45.60 -5.79 79.21
N GLY A 19 -46.26 -6.85 79.49
CA GLY A 19 -47.03 -7.02 80.71
C GLY A 19 -47.00 -8.47 81.22
N GLN A 20 -47.38 -8.62 82.49
CA GLN A 20 -47.63 -9.94 83.08
C GLN A 20 -49.11 -10.11 83.35
N LEU A 21 -49.65 -11.23 82.93
CA LEU A 21 -51.03 -11.66 83.28
C LEU A 21 -51.11 -12.16 84.70
N LYS A 22 -52.32 -12.27 85.23
CA LYS A 22 -52.56 -12.76 86.62
C LYS A 22 -52.11 -14.18 86.86
N ASP A 23 -51.87 -14.95 85.80
CA ASP A 23 -51.34 -16.33 85.86
C ASP A 23 -49.79 -16.39 85.83
N GLY A 24 -49.09 -15.22 85.79
CA GLY A 24 -47.67 -15.14 85.83
C GLY A 24 -47.01 -15.17 84.45
N SER A 25 -47.76 -15.37 83.35
CA SER A 25 -47.22 -15.35 81.98
C SER A 25 -46.95 -13.94 81.53
N SER A 26 -45.85 -13.71 80.80
CA SER A 26 -45.51 -12.42 80.21
C SER A 26 -45.98 -12.34 78.77
N PHE A 27 -46.47 -11.17 78.34
CA PHE A 27 -46.84 -10.92 76.95
C PHE A 27 -46.18 -9.63 76.44
N THR A 28 -45.99 -9.61 75.20
CA THR A 28 -45.52 -8.37 74.46
C THR A 28 -46.47 -8.11 73.31
N THR A 29 -46.94 -6.88 73.24
CA THR A 29 -47.80 -6.45 72.16
C THR A 29 -47.32 -5.09 71.65
N TYR A 30 -47.75 -4.75 70.46
CA TYR A 30 -47.45 -3.46 69.85
C TYR A 30 -48.77 -2.68 69.65
N ALA A 31 -48.82 -1.47 70.20
CA ALA A 31 -50.00 -0.63 70.08
C ALA A 31 -49.64 0.62 69.24
N PRO A 32 -50.48 1.00 68.27
CA PRO A 32 -50.36 2.31 67.64
C PRO A 32 -50.61 3.41 68.68
N THR A 33 -50.23 4.64 68.37
CA THR A 33 -50.43 5.81 69.24
C THR A 33 -51.96 6.09 69.35
N ASP A 34 -52.61 5.46 70.29
CA ASP A 34 -54.03 5.75 70.58
C ASP A 34 -54.13 6.56 71.86
N ALA A 35 -54.74 7.76 71.72
CA ALA A 35 -54.95 8.68 72.82
C ALA A 35 -55.92 8.12 73.89
N ALA A 36 -56.72 7.08 73.61
CA ALA A 36 -57.67 6.48 74.50
C ALA A 36 -57.05 5.35 75.37
N LEU A 37 -55.81 4.87 74.98
CA LEU A 37 -55.18 3.73 75.69
C LEU A 37 -54.82 4.06 77.15
N MET A 38 -54.27 5.21 77.44
CA MET A 38 -53.89 5.61 78.81
C MET A 38 -55.11 5.87 79.74
N PRO A 39 -56.17 6.52 79.28
CA PRO A 39 -57.39 6.59 80.08
C PRO A 39 -57.98 5.22 80.33
N ALA A 40 -58.10 4.31 79.39
CA ALA A 40 -58.65 2.99 79.53
C ALA A 40 -57.82 2.12 80.47
N LEU A 41 -56.49 2.27 80.52
CA LEU A 41 -55.58 1.58 81.45
C LEU A 41 -55.68 2.14 82.87
N LYS A 42 -56.02 3.43 83.10
CA LYS A 42 -56.24 4.06 84.38
C LYS A 42 -57.57 3.61 85.04
N ASP A 43 -58.59 3.38 84.25
CA ASP A 43 -59.90 2.91 84.68
C ASP A 43 -59.90 1.40 84.98
N SER A 44 -58.85 0.70 84.55
CA SER A 44 -58.63 -0.75 84.87
C SER A 44 -57.61 -0.84 86.00
N ASP A 45 -57.85 -1.58 86.98
CA ASP A 45 -56.95 -1.77 88.15
C ASP A 45 -55.61 -2.42 87.77
N VAL A 46 -54.86 -1.74 86.95
CA VAL A 46 -53.58 -2.15 86.31
C VAL A 46 -52.47 -1.19 86.70
N ASN A 47 -51.43 -1.71 87.32
CA ASN A 47 -50.26 -0.90 87.70
C ASN A 47 -49.38 -0.66 86.46
N VAL A 48 -49.35 0.59 86.00
CA VAL A 48 -48.60 1.02 84.78
C VAL A 48 -47.27 1.64 85.24
N VAL A 49 -46.14 1.06 84.83
CA VAL A 49 -44.81 1.59 85.07
C VAL A 49 -44.16 2.00 83.74
N ALA A 50 -43.88 3.27 83.59
CA ALA A 50 -43.17 3.80 82.43
C ALA A 50 -41.65 3.72 82.69
N LYS A 51 -40.89 3.02 81.81
CA LYS A 51 -39.44 3.06 81.83
C LYS A 51 -38.93 4.13 80.83
N PRO A 52 -37.98 4.95 81.24
CA PRO A 52 -37.34 5.85 80.31
C PRO A 52 -36.58 5.07 79.22
N PRO A 53 -36.48 5.62 77.99
CA PRO A 53 -35.74 4.97 76.92
C PRO A 53 -34.28 4.78 77.31
N GLU A 54 -33.72 3.55 77.02
CA GLU A 54 -32.29 3.29 77.22
C GLU A 54 -31.49 4.21 76.28
N GLN A 55 -30.67 5.07 76.83
CA GLN A 55 -29.77 5.88 76.06
C GLN A 55 -28.64 4.97 75.52
N PRO A 56 -28.35 4.98 74.21
CA PRO A 56 -27.23 4.23 73.71
C PRO A 56 -25.94 4.68 74.41
N SER A 57 -25.09 3.77 74.71
CA SER A 57 -23.86 4.06 75.45
C SER A 57 -23.02 5.06 74.64
N TRP A 58 -22.40 6.03 75.29
CA TRP A 58 -21.64 7.10 74.70
C TRP A 58 -20.60 6.62 73.66
N TRP A 59 -20.01 5.44 73.86
CA TRP A 59 -19.04 4.84 72.96
C TRP A 59 -19.70 4.39 71.64
N MET A 60 -20.95 3.98 71.62
CA MET A 60 -21.69 3.57 70.44
C MET A 60 -22.07 4.81 69.58
N SER A 61 -22.39 5.90 70.22
CA SER A 61 -22.61 7.20 69.57
C SER A 61 -21.31 7.77 68.98
N ALA A 62 -20.22 7.61 69.69
CA ALA A 62 -18.88 7.99 69.22
C ALA A 62 -18.46 7.12 68.01
N LEU A 63 -18.70 5.82 68.05
CA LEU A 63 -18.41 4.89 66.94
C LEU A 63 -19.25 5.21 65.71
N ALA A 64 -20.53 5.49 65.88
CA ALA A 64 -21.43 5.88 64.79
C ALA A 64 -20.99 7.20 64.08
N SER A 65 -20.31 8.10 64.81
CA SER A 65 -19.78 9.36 64.25
C SER A 65 -18.40 9.19 63.61
N ILE A 66 -17.55 8.30 64.17
CA ILE A 66 -16.16 8.14 63.73
C ILE A 66 -16.06 7.22 62.49
N VAL A 67 -16.89 6.15 62.42
CA VAL A 67 -16.85 5.17 61.31
C VAL A 67 -17.08 5.82 59.93
N PRO A 68 -18.07 6.70 59.71
CA PRO A 68 -18.25 7.36 58.42
C PRO A 68 -17.06 8.24 58.04
N VAL A 69 -16.44 8.94 59.00
CA VAL A 69 -15.26 9.78 58.76
C VAL A 69 -14.07 8.91 58.40
N LEU A 70 -13.89 7.76 59.08
CA LEU A 70 -12.82 6.82 58.80
C LEU A 70 -12.95 6.20 57.40
N ILE A 71 -14.19 5.83 57.03
CA ILE A 71 -14.50 5.34 55.67
C ILE A 71 -14.19 6.44 54.64
N LEU A 72 -14.56 7.68 54.90
CA LEU A 72 -14.29 8.81 53.99
C LEU A 72 -12.78 9.05 53.85
N VAL A 73 -12.01 8.94 54.93
CA VAL A 73 -10.55 9.04 54.92
C VAL A 73 -9.94 7.88 54.11
N VAL A 74 -10.41 6.63 54.32
CA VAL A 74 -9.93 5.45 53.58
C VAL A 74 -10.27 5.59 52.09
N VAL A 75 -11.48 6.00 51.75
CA VAL A 75 -11.88 6.26 50.35
C VAL A 75 -11.04 7.39 49.75
N PHE A 76 -10.79 8.47 50.49
CA PHE A 76 -9.92 9.57 50.06
C PHE A 76 -8.47 9.10 49.81
N PHE A 77 -7.91 8.29 50.73
CA PHE A 77 -6.57 7.70 50.53
C PHE A 77 -6.54 6.73 49.36
N PHE A 78 -7.59 5.93 49.17
CA PHE A 78 -7.70 5.03 48.01
C PHE A 78 -7.79 5.82 46.72
N PHE A 79 -8.55 6.91 46.66
CA PHE A 79 -8.63 7.83 45.52
C PHE A 79 -7.31 8.55 45.27
N MET A 80 -6.61 8.97 46.34
CA MET A 80 -5.31 9.60 46.25
C MET A 80 -4.22 8.63 45.77
N GLN A 81 -4.29 7.36 46.18
CA GLN A 81 -3.39 6.31 45.72
C GLN A 81 -3.66 5.94 44.25
N GLN A 82 -4.92 5.95 43.82
CA GLN A 82 -5.33 5.73 42.42
C GLN A 82 -4.95 6.91 41.53
N THR A 83 -5.00 8.14 41.99
CA THR A 83 -4.52 9.34 41.27
C THR A 83 -3.01 9.45 41.22
N GLN A 84 -2.27 8.99 42.20
CA GLN A 84 -0.80 8.89 42.14
C GLN A 84 -0.30 7.82 41.17
N GLY A 85 -1.04 6.75 40.92
CA GLY A 85 -0.77 5.77 39.84
C GLY A 85 -1.02 6.33 38.42
N GLY A 86 -1.84 7.37 38.27
CA GLY A 86 -2.11 8.05 36.98
C GLY A 86 -0.97 9.00 36.54
N GLY A 87 -0.19 9.54 37.47
CA GLY A 87 0.91 10.46 37.17
C GLY A 87 2.04 9.85 36.34
N SER A 88 2.30 8.54 36.47
CA SER A 88 3.30 7.86 35.65
C SER A 88 2.82 7.59 34.20
N ARG A 89 1.52 7.50 33.96
CA ARG A 89 0.97 7.40 32.60
C ARG A 89 1.02 8.74 31.88
N VAL A 90 0.74 9.85 32.54
CA VAL A 90 0.84 11.20 31.96
C VAL A 90 2.29 11.57 31.64
N MET A 91 3.27 11.17 32.46
CA MET A 91 4.70 11.38 32.17
C MET A 91 5.23 10.50 31.01
N ASN A 92 4.55 9.45 30.61
CA ASN A 92 4.95 8.62 29.46
C ASN A 92 4.42 9.16 28.11
N PHE A 93 3.45 10.06 28.07
CA PHE A 93 2.94 10.67 26.82
C PHE A 93 3.98 11.48 26.05
N GLY A 94 4.96 12.03 26.73
CA GLY A 94 6.03 12.80 26.10
C GLY A 94 7.25 11.98 25.69
N LYS A 95 7.27 10.66 25.91
CA LYS A 95 8.39 9.81 25.49
C LYS A 95 8.31 9.50 24.01
N SER A 96 9.47 9.50 23.36
CA SER A 96 9.59 9.11 21.97
C SER A 96 9.17 7.65 21.76
N HIS A 97 8.36 7.40 20.73
CA HIS A 97 8.02 6.06 20.24
C HIS A 97 9.08 5.52 19.25
N ALA A 98 10.24 6.17 19.16
CA ALA A 98 11.30 5.77 18.25
C ALA A 98 11.71 4.31 18.49
N LYS A 99 11.72 3.52 17.41
CA LYS A 99 12.20 2.14 17.44
C LYS A 99 13.73 2.16 17.37
N MET A 100 14.38 1.87 18.48
CA MET A 100 15.83 1.70 18.51
C MET A 100 16.19 0.30 18.00
N HIS A 101 16.91 0.25 16.88
CA HIS A 101 17.59 -0.95 16.44
C HIS A 101 19.05 -0.85 16.91
N GLY A 102 19.40 -1.59 17.99
CA GLY A 102 20.76 -1.57 18.57
C GLY A 102 21.82 -2.12 17.62
N GLU A 103 23.08 -1.94 17.99
CA GLU A 103 24.25 -2.43 17.25
C GLU A 103 24.09 -3.90 16.82
N GLY A 104 24.37 -4.21 15.54
CA GLY A 104 24.29 -5.54 14.98
C GLY A 104 22.88 -6.07 14.67
N LYS A 105 21.80 -5.33 14.96
CA LYS A 105 20.42 -5.74 14.62
C LYS A 105 19.96 -5.28 13.24
N VAL A 106 20.60 -4.27 12.65
CA VAL A 106 20.34 -3.85 11.27
C VAL A 106 21.17 -4.73 10.34
N LYS A 107 20.56 -5.81 9.83
CA LYS A 107 21.23 -6.77 8.93
C LYS A 107 21.30 -6.29 7.48
N VAL A 108 20.67 -5.15 7.15
CA VAL A 108 20.60 -4.60 5.79
C VAL A 108 21.88 -3.85 5.48
N SER A 109 22.47 -4.09 4.32
CA SER A 109 23.68 -3.44 3.81
C SER A 109 23.44 -2.85 2.41
N PHE A 110 24.40 -2.12 1.85
CA PHE A 110 24.31 -1.62 0.47
C PHE A 110 24.19 -2.72 -0.59
N LYS A 111 24.56 -3.97 -0.26
CA LYS A 111 24.37 -5.14 -1.14
C LYS A 111 22.89 -5.54 -1.30
N ASP A 112 22.05 -5.12 -0.36
CA ASP A 112 20.61 -5.40 -0.37
C ASP A 112 19.82 -4.28 -1.06
N VAL A 113 20.51 -3.18 -1.41
CA VAL A 113 19.95 -2.04 -2.15
C VAL A 113 20.46 -2.08 -3.57
N ALA A 114 19.54 -2.10 -4.54
CA ALA A 114 19.87 -2.10 -5.97
C ALA A 114 19.20 -0.90 -6.66
N GLY A 115 19.77 -0.45 -7.78
CA GLY A 115 19.17 0.56 -8.65
C GLY A 115 19.12 1.98 -8.07
N ALA A 116 20.04 2.32 -7.17
CA ALA A 116 20.22 3.65 -6.61
C ALA A 116 21.73 3.91 -6.40
N ASP A 117 22.53 3.72 -7.45
CA ASP A 117 23.99 3.69 -7.31
C ASP A 117 24.55 5.07 -6.98
N GLU A 118 24.04 6.14 -7.57
CA GLU A 118 24.42 7.52 -7.27
C GLU A 118 24.09 7.89 -5.81
N ALA A 119 22.89 7.50 -5.35
CA ALA A 119 22.51 7.75 -3.96
C ALA A 119 23.37 6.94 -2.97
N LYS A 120 23.79 5.73 -3.33
CA LYS A 120 24.72 4.92 -2.52
C LYS A 120 26.10 5.55 -2.47
N GLU A 121 26.61 6.07 -3.59
CA GLU A 121 27.90 6.75 -3.67
C GLU A 121 27.93 7.97 -2.73
N GLU A 122 26.92 8.85 -2.84
CA GLU A 122 26.75 10.00 -1.96
C GLU A 122 26.68 9.62 -0.47
N LEU A 123 25.98 8.53 -0.15
CA LEU A 123 25.83 8.06 1.22
C LEU A 123 27.06 7.28 1.73
N SER A 124 27.92 6.79 0.85
CA SER A 124 29.13 6.08 1.23
C SER A 124 30.12 6.98 2.00
N GLU A 125 30.16 8.26 1.68
CA GLU A 125 30.94 9.26 2.43
C GLU A 125 30.49 9.35 3.89
N ILE A 126 29.16 9.29 4.11
CA ILE A 126 28.58 9.32 5.45
C ILE A 126 28.94 8.06 6.24
N VAL A 127 28.88 6.90 5.57
CA VAL A 127 29.29 5.62 6.16
C VAL A 127 30.77 5.66 6.55
N GLU A 128 31.65 6.15 5.67
CA GLU A 128 33.08 6.26 5.93
C GLU A 128 33.37 7.19 7.12
N PHE A 129 32.66 8.31 7.18
CA PHE A 129 32.78 9.20 8.34
C PHE A 129 32.37 8.54 9.66
N LEU A 130 31.19 7.91 9.69
CA LEU A 130 30.70 7.24 10.90
C LEU A 130 31.66 6.13 11.37
N ARG A 131 32.37 5.48 10.43
CA ARG A 131 33.40 4.48 10.74
C ARG A 131 34.73 5.11 11.22
N ASN A 132 35.15 6.22 10.58
CA ASN A 132 36.47 6.82 10.79
C ASN A 132 36.39 8.34 10.93
N PRO A 133 35.74 8.89 11.98
CA PRO A 133 35.58 10.33 12.14
C PRO A 133 36.90 11.10 12.29
N ALA A 134 37.94 10.46 12.83
CA ALA A 134 39.25 11.06 13.03
C ALA A 134 39.93 11.50 11.73
N LYS A 135 39.76 10.77 10.62
CA LYS A 135 40.30 11.10 9.30
C LYS A 135 39.79 12.46 8.80
N TYR A 136 38.49 12.68 8.92
CA TYR A 136 37.84 13.91 8.46
C TYR A 136 38.13 15.10 9.37
N ASN A 137 38.17 14.88 10.69
CA ASN A 137 38.50 15.89 11.66
C ASN A 137 39.94 16.41 11.50
N ALA A 138 40.88 15.55 11.15
CA ALA A 138 42.30 15.92 10.97
C ALA A 138 42.51 16.90 9.80
N ILE A 139 41.64 16.87 8.79
CA ILE A 139 41.69 17.75 7.60
C ILE A 139 40.80 19.01 7.82
N GLY A 140 40.01 19.05 8.92
CA GLY A 140 39.06 20.12 9.17
C GLY A 140 37.76 20.05 8.36
N ALA A 141 37.45 18.89 7.78
CA ALA A 141 36.22 18.69 7.04
C ALA A 141 35.01 18.75 8.00
N LYS A 142 33.98 19.50 7.59
CA LYS A 142 32.67 19.53 8.27
C LYS A 142 31.73 18.58 7.56
N ILE A 143 31.18 17.64 8.31
CA ILE A 143 30.25 16.67 7.77
C ILE A 143 28.82 17.20 7.87
N PRO A 144 27.96 16.85 6.88
CA PRO A 144 26.57 17.23 6.93
C PRO A 144 25.91 16.65 8.19
N LYS A 145 25.21 17.50 8.95
CA LYS A 145 24.45 17.07 10.12
C LYS A 145 23.18 16.32 9.72
N GLY A 146 22.65 16.64 8.55
CA GLY A 146 21.43 16.07 8.07
C GLY A 146 21.43 15.80 6.57
N VAL A 147 20.78 14.71 6.20
CA VAL A 147 20.57 14.27 4.82
C VAL A 147 19.09 14.14 4.56
N LEU A 148 18.61 14.76 3.50
CA LEU A 148 17.24 14.60 3.02
C LEU A 148 17.22 13.65 1.83
N LEU A 149 16.56 12.50 1.98
CA LEU A 149 16.25 11.59 0.89
C LEU A 149 14.87 11.95 0.34
N PHE A 150 14.79 12.30 -0.94
CA PHE A 150 13.52 12.63 -1.55
C PHE A 150 13.34 11.94 -2.91
N GLY A 151 12.10 11.78 -3.36
CA GLY A 151 11.74 11.13 -4.61
C GLY A 151 10.42 10.38 -4.53
N PRO A 152 9.98 9.73 -5.63
CA PRO A 152 8.71 9.03 -5.69
C PRO A 152 8.52 7.99 -4.59
N PRO A 153 7.27 7.68 -4.18
CA PRO A 153 7.02 6.59 -3.23
C PRO A 153 7.49 5.24 -3.79
N GLY A 154 7.91 4.34 -2.92
CA GLY A 154 8.33 2.99 -3.31
C GLY A 154 9.74 2.86 -3.88
N THR A 155 10.53 3.95 -3.98
CA THR A 155 11.91 3.93 -4.52
C THR A 155 12.96 3.41 -3.52
N GLY A 156 12.58 3.10 -2.27
CA GLY A 156 13.48 2.48 -1.31
C GLY A 156 14.20 3.43 -0.36
N LYS A 157 13.75 4.68 -0.19
CA LYS A 157 14.35 5.69 0.72
C LYS A 157 14.58 5.17 2.15
N THR A 158 13.57 4.56 2.74
CA THR A 158 13.65 3.94 4.08
C THR A 158 14.63 2.76 4.12
N LEU A 159 14.67 1.94 3.05
CA LEU A 159 15.60 0.83 2.93
C LEU A 159 17.05 1.34 2.84
N LEU A 160 17.28 2.40 2.05
CA LEU A 160 18.57 3.02 1.87
C LEU A 160 19.11 3.60 3.19
N ALA A 161 18.27 4.32 3.96
CA ALA A 161 18.64 4.83 5.28
C ALA A 161 19.04 3.71 6.26
N ARG A 162 18.31 2.59 6.24
CA ARG A 162 18.66 1.40 7.04
C ARG A 162 19.96 0.77 6.58
N ALA A 163 20.22 0.74 5.27
CA ALA A 163 21.45 0.20 4.71
C ALA A 163 22.67 1.03 5.12
N VAL A 164 22.55 2.37 5.18
CA VAL A 164 23.60 3.25 5.70
C VAL A 164 23.96 2.89 7.14
N ALA A 165 22.99 2.70 8.01
CA ALA A 165 23.22 2.34 9.41
C ALA A 165 23.86 0.95 9.54
N GLY A 166 23.37 -0.04 8.76
CA GLY A 166 23.92 -1.39 8.77
C GLY A 166 25.33 -1.44 8.21
N GLU A 167 25.61 -0.66 7.15
CA GLU A 167 26.94 -0.55 6.56
C GLU A 167 27.93 0.17 7.50
N ALA A 168 27.47 1.23 8.20
CA ALA A 168 28.28 1.94 9.17
C ALA A 168 28.47 1.16 10.50
N GLY A 169 27.59 0.21 10.81
CA GLY A 169 27.61 -0.57 12.05
C GLY A 169 27.18 0.25 13.28
N VAL A 170 26.36 1.27 13.10
CA VAL A 170 25.92 2.19 14.18
C VAL A 170 24.43 1.96 14.54
N PRO A 171 24.02 2.34 15.76
CA PRO A 171 22.62 2.32 16.18
C PRO A 171 21.73 3.15 15.26
N PHE A 172 20.51 2.65 15.01
CA PHE A 172 19.53 3.28 14.13
C PHE A 172 18.22 3.57 14.89
N PHE A 173 17.89 4.84 15.00
CA PHE A 173 16.65 5.32 15.61
C PHE A 173 15.67 5.68 14.51
N SER A 174 14.56 4.97 14.40
CA SER A 174 13.54 5.21 13.35
C SER A 174 12.24 5.70 13.96
N ILE A 175 11.71 6.78 13.40
CA ILE A 175 10.43 7.37 13.75
C ILE A 175 9.73 7.88 12.49
N SER A 176 8.39 7.91 12.47
CA SER A 176 7.63 8.61 11.44
C SER A 176 7.40 10.07 11.83
N GLY A 177 7.43 11.00 10.87
CA GLY A 177 7.02 12.38 11.09
C GLY A 177 5.61 12.51 11.65
N SER A 178 4.72 11.60 11.29
CA SER A 178 3.36 11.53 11.83
C SER A 178 3.31 11.24 13.35
N ASP A 179 4.30 10.53 13.90
CA ASP A 179 4.39 10.24 15.34
C ASP A 179 4.64 11.49 16.19
N PHE A 180 5.07 12.57 15.57
CA PHE A 180 5.24 13.86 16.25
C PHE A 180 3.99 14.74 16.25
N VAL A 181 2.99 14.40 15.43
CA VAL A 181 1.74 15.17 15.31
C VAL A 181 0.73 14.64 16.32
N GLU A 182 0.43 15.42 17.32
CA GLU A 182 -0.52 15.07 18.39
C GLU A 182 -1.57 16.18 18.56
N MET A 183 -2.68 15.85 19.23
CA MET A 183 -3.74 16.83 19.53
C MET A 183 -3.35 17.80 20.67
N PHE A 184 -2.39 17.41 21.51
CA PHE A 184 -1.99 18.20 22.67
C PHE A 184 -0.70 18.99 22.39
N VAL A 185 -0.79 20.29 22.54
CA VAL A 185 0.34 21.22 22.32
C VAL A 185 1.54 20.86 23.19
N GLY A 186 2.70 20.76 22.58
CA GLY A 186 3.99 20.51 23.26
C GLY A 186 4.38 19.03 23.40
N VAL A 187 3.48 18.08 23.10
CA VAL A 187 3.81 16.65 23.17
C VAL A 187 4.79 16.27 22.06
N GLY A 188 4.56 16.70 20.83
CA GLY A 188 5.47 16.49 19.70
C GLY A 188 6.85 17.06 19.96
N ALA A 189 6.94 18.29 20.44
CA ALA A 189 8.21 18.93 20.83
C ALA A 189 8.93 18.15 21.95
N SER A 190 8.20 17.57 22.91
CA SER A 190 8.78 16.73 23.95
C SER A 190 9.34 15.42 23.40
N ARG A 191 8.67 14.79 22.44
CA ARG A 191 9.15 13.58 21.75
C ARG A 191 10.41 13.85 20.93
N VAL A 192 10.47 14.99 20.26
CA VAL A 192 11.69 15.43 19.56
C VAL A 192 12.86 15.52 20.53
N ARG A 193 12.71 16.24 21.64
CA ARG A 193 13.77 16.35 22.68
C ARG A 193 14.22 15.00 23.22
N ASP A 194 13.27 14.12 23.51
CA ASP A 194 13.57 12.77 24.03
C ASP A 194 14.33 11.93 23.01
N LEU A 195 13.91 11.94 21.73
CA LEU A 195 14.59 11.25 20.62
C LEU A 195 16.06 11.70 20.51
N PHE A 196 16.28 13.00 20.47
CA PHE A 196 17.64 13.56 20.33
C PHE A 196 18.47 13.33 21.60
N ALA A 197 17.87 13.36 22.78
CA ALA A 197 18.55 13.01 24.03
C ALA A 197 18.96 11.52 24.07
N GLN A 198 18.13 10.62 23.53
CA GLN A 198 18.49 9.20 23.39
C GLN A 198 19.61 9.00 22.38
N ALA A 199 19.58 9.70 21.24
CA ALA A 199 20.63 9.64 20.23
C ALA A 199 21.98 10.13 20.78
N LYS A 200 22.00 11.24 21.56
CA LYS A 200 23.21 11.75 22.22
C LYS A 200 23.86 10.73 23.16
N LYS A 201 23.07 9.93 23.83
CA LYS A 201 23.58 8.86 24.73
C LYS A 201 24.16 7.66 23.98
N ASN A 202 23.77 7.47 22.71
CA ASN A 202 24.16 6.33 21.89
C ASN A 202 24.98 6.72 20.65
N ALA A 203 25.67 7.87 20.71
CA ALA A 203 26.53 8.30 19.62
C ALA A 203 27.80 7.41 19.53
N PRO A 204 28.31 7.06 18.31
CA PRO A 204 27.78 7.49 17.01
C PRO A 204 26.49 6.75 16.61
N CYS A 205 25.52 7.45 16.02
CA CYS A 205 24.23 6.86 15.63
C CYS A 205 23.57 7.60 14.46
N ILE A 206 22.54 6.99 13.88
CA ILE A 206 21.70 7.60 12.86
C ILE A 206 20.28 7.77 13.43
N ILE A 207 19.73 8.98 13.29
CA ILE A 207 18.31 9.28 13.48
C ILE A 207 17.66 9.26 12.11
N PHE A 208 16.63 8.45 11.92
CA PHE A 208 15.85 8.43 10.70
C PHE A 208 14.42 8.92 10.95
N ILE A 209 14.01 9.93 10.20
CA ILE A 209 12.67 10.50 10.24
C ILE A 209 12.01 10.25 8.89
N ASP A 210 11.08 9.28 8.84
CA ASP A 210 10.29 9.04 7.64
C ASP A 210 9.12 10.01 7.56
N GLU A 211 8.66 10.32 6.35
CA GLU A 211 7.55 11.25 6.11
C GLU A 211 7.72 12.59 6.84
N ILE A 212 8.90 13.19 6.73
CA ILE A 212 9.23 14.46 7.43
C ILE A 212 8.26 15.60 7.08
N ASP A 213 7.61 15.53 5.92
CA ASP A 213 6.60 16.47 5.45
C ASP A 213 5.34 16.52 6.34
N ALA A 214 5.09 15.51 7.17
CA ALA A 214 4.03 15.56 8.17
C ALA A 214 4.25 16.69 9.22
N VAL A 215 5.50 16.99 9.54
CA VAL A 215 5.89 18.01 10.52
C VAL A 215 6.54 19.22 9.85
N GLY A 216 7.31 18.96 8.79
CA GLY A 216 8.18 19.95 8.13
C GLY A 216 7.48 20.83 7.10
N ARG A 217 6.16 20.84 6.99
CA ARG A 217 5.41 21.62 6.00
C ARG A 217 5.55 23.11 6.25
N GLN A 218 5.61 23.90 5.17
CA GLN A 218 5.63 25.37 5.21
C GLN A 218 4.49 25.96 6.04
N ARG A 219 4.79 27.06 6.72
CA ARG A 219 3.85 27.84 7.52
C ARG A 219 2.77 28.43 6.63
N GLY A 220 1.52 28.06 6.84
CA GLY A 220 0.39 28.61 6.10
C GLY A 220 -0.49 29.46 6.99
N ALA A 221 -1.08 30.50 6.45
CA ALA A 221 -2.12 31.30 7.10
C ALA A 221 -3.43 30.51 7.21
N GLY A 222 -3.45 29.43 8.03
CA GLY A 222 -4.64 28.61 8.29
C GLY A 222 -5.23 28.94 9.66
N LEU A 223 -6.53 29.27 9.68
CA LEU A 223 -7.33 29.48 10.90
C LEU A 223 -7.67 28.10 11.51
N GLY A 224 -6.83 27.57 12.42
CA GLY A 224 -7.15 26.34 13.15
C GLY A 224 -6.05 25.87 14.10
N GLY A 225 -6.41 25.50 15.33
CA GLY A 225 -5.50 25.17 16.45
C GLY A 225 -4.59 23.94 16.28
N GLY A 226 -4.67 23.20 15.18
CA GLY A 226 -3.73 22.10 14.87
C GLY A 226 -2.44 22.57 14.19
N HIS A 227 -2.31 23.84 13.84
CA HIS A 227 -1.12 24.38 13.22
C HIS A 227 -0.04 24.75 14.25
N ASP A 228 -0.44 25.24 15.43
CA ASP A 228 0.47 25.70 16.48
C ASP A 228 1.32 24.55 17.03
N GLU A 229 0.77 23.36 17.14
CA GLU A 229 1.48 22.17 17.63
C GLU A 229 2.57 21.72 16.65
N ARG A 230 2.23 21.65 15.34
CA ARG A 230 3.19 21.29 14.30
C ARG A 230 4.32 22.32 14.20
N GLU A 231 4.00 23.60 14.27
CA GLU A 231 5.00 24.67 14.21
C GLU A 231 5.92 24.61 15.43
N GLN A 232 5.38 24.36 16.63
CA GLN A 232 6.18 24.18 17.83
C GLN A 232 7.11 22.97 17.73
N THR A 233 6.62 21.87 17.17
CA THR A 233 7.38 20.64 16.96
C THR A 233 8.49 20.85 15.92
N LEU A 234 8.16 21.51 14.80
CA LEU A 234 9.15 21.89 13.79
C LEU A 234 10.24 22.78 14.39
N ASN A 235 9.87 23.83 15.13
CA ASN A 235 10.82 24.72 15.77
C ASN A 235 11.73 23.95 16.74
N GLN A 236 11.18 22.99 17.51
CA GLN A 236 11.99 22.15 18.39
C GLN A 236 12.96 21.26 17.61
N LEU A 237 12.53 20.68 16.48
CA LEU A 237 13.39 19.89 15.60
C LEU A 237 14.57 20.75 15.09
N LEU A 238 14.29 21.97 14.64
CA LEU A 238 15.32 22.90 14.19
C LEU A 238 16.31 23.24 15.31
N VAL A 239 15.82 23.50 16.53
CA VAL A 239 16.65 23.77 17.70
C VAL A 239 17.55 22.60 18.06
N GLU A 240 17.02 21.38 18.05
CA GLU A 240 17.82 20.19 18.33
C GLU A 240 18.90 19.96 17.27
N MET A 241 18.58 20.14 15.98
CA MET A 241 19.55 20.01 14.88
C MET A 241 20.65 21.08 14.96
N ASP A 242 20.28 22.31 15.28
CA ASP A 242 21.26 23.39 15.48
C ASP A 242 22.14 23.17 16.73
N GLY A 243 21.59 22.52 17.76
CA GLY A 243 22.22 22.23 19.03
C GLY A 243 23.31 21.17 19.03
N PHE A 244 23.56 20.49 17.88
CA PHE A 244 24.68 19.55 17.75
C PHE A 244 25.96 20.25 17.35
N GLY A 245 27.08 19.83 17.95
CA GLY A 245 28.41 20.09 17.41
C GLY A 245 28.63 19.35 16.09
N ALA A 246 29.41 19.94 15.20
CA ALA A 246 29.67 19.36 13.86
C ALA A 246 30.27 17.95 13.87
N ASN A 247 30.72 17.43 15.02
CA ASN A 247 31.49 16.19 15.11
C ASN A 247 30.99 15.26 16.25
N GLU A 248 29.75 15.39 16.69
CA GLU A 248 29.19 14.54 17.75
C GLU A 248 28.85 13.10 17.29
N GLY A 249 29.06 12.80 16.00
CA GLY A 249 28.80 11.46 15.45
C GLY A 249 27.32 11.11 15.28
N ILE A 250 26.43 12.11 15.35
CA ILE A 250 24.99 11.93 15.12
C ILE A 250 24.65 12.49 13.75
N ILE A 251 24.04 11.66 12.90
CA ILE A 251 23.55 12.09 11.59
C ILE A 251 22.04 11.87 11.53
N THR A 252 21.32 12.92 11.15
CA THR A 252 19.88 12.85 10.93
C THR A 252 19.59 12.61 9.46
N ILE A 253 18.94 11.50 9.12
CA ILE A 253 18.45 11.22 7.76
C ILE A 253 16.95 11.41 7.77
N ALA A 254 16.41 12.25 6.89
CA ALA A 254 14.98 12.39 6.70
C ALA A 254 14.56 11.86 5.33
N ALA A 255 13.33 11.35 5.20
CA ALA A 255 12.75 10.96 3.94
C ALA A 255 11.43 11.66 3.68
N THR A 256 11.19 12.06 2.42
CA THR A 256 9.92 12.63 1.97
C THR A 256 9.63 12.25 0.53
N ASN A 257 8.34 12.19 0.18
CA ASN A 257 7.88 12.09 -1.21
C ASN A 257 7.58 13.48 -1.81
N ARG A 258 7.56 14.52 -0.98
CA ARG A 258 7.16 15.88 -1.35
C ARG A 258 8.14 16.94 -0.82
N PRO A 259 9.29 17.10 -1.47
CA PRO A 259 10.26 18.12 -1.05
C PRO A 259 9.74 19.55 -1.24
N ASP A 260 8.77 19.75 -2.16
CA ASP A 260 8.14 21.01 -2.53
C ASP A 260 7.40 21.69 -1.38
N ILE A 261 6.85 20.92 -0.45
CA ILE A 261 6.05 21.45 0.67
C ILE A 261 6.86 21.71 1.94
N LEU A 262 8.14 21.34 1.96
CA LEU A 262 8.98 21.51 3.14
C LEU A 262 9.29 22.98 3.42
N ASP A 263 9.35 23.33 4.72
CA ASP A 263 9.80 24.66 5.16
C ASP A 263 11.28 24.87 4.77
N PRO A 264 11.58 25.95 4.04
CA PRO A 264 12.96 26.27 3.63
C PRO A 264 13.95 26.33 4.80
N ALA A 265 13.47 26.57 6.02
CA ALA A 265 14.30 26.56 7.22
C ALA A 265 14.94 25.19 7.50
N LEU A 266 14.31 24.09 7.08
CA LEU A 266 14.88 22.74 7.20
C LEU A 266 16.06 22.52 6.26
N LEU A 267 16.07 23.19 5.12
CA LEU A 267 17.04 23.01 4.04
C LEU A 267 18.26 23.95 4.18
N ARG A 268 18.33 24.73 5.27
CA ARG A 268 19.47 25.63 5.52
C ARG A 268 20.72 24.84 5.92
N PRO A 269 21.94 25.35 5.56
CA PRO A 269 23.19 24.76 5.99
C PRO A 269 23.25 24.52 7.51
N GLY A 270 23.73 23.35 7.90
CA GLY A 270 23.76 22.90 9.29
C GLY A 270 22.52 22.13 9.76
N ARG A 271 21.55 21.90 8.87
CA ARG A 271 20.35 21.09 9.08
C ARG A 271 20.30 19.96 8.05
N PHE A 272 19.32 19.94 7.12
CA PHE A 272 19.33 19.03 5.98
C PHE A 272 20.08 19.68 4.81
N ASP A 273 21.36 19.78 4.96
CA ASP A 273 22.25 20.47 4.03
C ASP A 273 22.66 19.61 2.84
N ARG A 274 22.53 18.28 2.95
CA ARG A 274 22.70 17.37 1.82
C ARG A 274 21.33 16.83 1.38
N GLN A 275 21.01 17.01 0.10
CA GLN A 275 19.76 16.55 -0.51
C GLN A 275 20.10 15.51 -1.57
N ILE A 276 19.55 14.31 -1.41
CA ILE A 276 19.81 13.17 -2.29
C ILE A 276 18.50 12.70 -2.91
N THR A 277 18.45 12.76 -4.23
CA THR A 277 17.31 12.25 -4.99
C THR A 277 17.38 10.72 -5.10
N VAL A 278 16.27 10.06 -4.80
CA VAL A 278 16.11 8.62 -5.00
C VAL A 278 15.00 8.41 -6.02
N ASP A 279 15.38 8.46 -7.30
CA ASP A 279 14.47 8.36 -8.42
C ASP A 279 14.00 6.94 -8.73
N ARG A 280 13.10 6.82 -9.71
CA ARG A 280 12.72 5.52 -10.27
C ARG A 280 13.93 4.88 -10.93
N PRO A 281 14.08 3.53 -10.79
CA PRO A 281 15.23 2.85 -11.38
C PRO A 281 15.16 2.82 -12.91
N ASP A 282 16.30 3.02 -13.55
CA ASP A 282 16.51 2.76 -14.98
C ASP A 282 16.42 1.25 -15.29
N LEU A 283 16.56 0.86 -16.54
CA LEU A 283 16.50 -0.55 -16.95
C LEU A 283 17.51 -1.43 -16.19
N ARG A 284 18.75 -0.93 -15.99
CA ARG A 284 19.80 -1.67 -15.26
C ARG A 284 19.44 -1.82 -13.79
N GLY A 285 18.93 -0.74 -13.19
CA GLY A 285 18.43 -0.73 -11.82
C GLY A 285 17.26 -1.68 -11.64
N ARG A 286 16.30 -1.72 -12.57
CA ARG A 286 15.18 -2.66 -12.52
C ARG A 286 15.64 -4.12 -12.58
N VAL A 287 16.57 -4.44 -13.46
CA VAL A 287 17.17 -5.78 -13.51
C VAL A 287 17.87 -6.13 -12.20
N ALA A 288 18.65 -5.21 -11.64
CA ALA A 288 19.34 -5.42 -10.38
C ALA A 288 18.36 -5.64 -9.20
N ILE A 289 17.29 -4.83 -9.13
CA ILE A 289 16.22 -4.95 -8.11
C ILE A 289 15.51 -6.29 -8.24
N LEU A 290 15.11 -6.69 -9.46
CA LEU A 290 14.47 -7.99 -9.71
C LEU A 290 15.37 -9.13 -9.25
N ASN A 291 16.68 -9.09 -9.53
CA ASN A 291 17.62 -10.10 -9.07
C ASN A 291 17.74 -10.18 -7.54
N VAL A 292 17.67 -9.04 -6.85
CA VAL A 292 17.68 -9.02 -5.38
C VAL A 292 16.42 -9.69 -4.82
N HIS A 293 15.24 -9.35 -5.34
CA HIS A 293 13.97 -9.90 -4.87
C HIS A 293 13.66 -11.32 -5.39
N ALA A 294 14.39 -11.78 -6.42
CA ALA A 294 14.34 -13.16 -6.91
C ALA A 294 15.05 -14.15 -6.00
N LYS A 295 15.98 -13.68 -5.15
CA LYS A 295 16.69 -14.53 -4.20
C LYS A 295 15.71 -15.27 -3.30
N GLY A 296 15.80 -16.60 -3.27
CA GLY A 296 14.91 -17.45 -2.47
C GLY A 296 13.56 -17.79 -3.10
N LYS A 297 13.33 -17.37 -4.36
CA LYS A 297 12.13 -17.77 -5.12
C LYS A 297 12.53 -18.84 -6.16
N PRO A 298 11.73 -19.91 -6.33
CA PRO A 298 12.00 -20.96 -7.30
C PRO A 298 11.62 -20.50 -8.72
N LEU A 299 12.55 -19.82 -9.40
CA LEU A 299 12.38 -19.42 -10.80
C LEU A 299 12.76 -20.56 -11.75
N SER A 300 12.04 -20.69 -12.86
CA SER A 300 12.39 -21.60 -13.95
C SER A 300 13.65 -21.10 -14.70
N LYS A 301 14.33 -22.00 -15.40
CA LYS A 301 15.55 -21.67 -16.13
C LYS A 301 15.31 -20.79 -17.37
N ASP A 302 14.11 -20.79 -17.89
CA ASP A 302 13.66 -20.01 -19.04
C ASP A 302 13.29 -18.56 -18.68
N VAL A 303 13.30 -18.22 -17.38
CA VAL A 303 12.97 -16.88 -16.93
C VAL A 303 14.09 -15.89 -17.25
N ASP A 304 13.76 -14.90 -18.08
CA ASP A 304 14.63 -13.75 -18.34
C ASP A 304 14.10 -12.48 -17.61
N LEU A 305 14.74 -12.17 -16.48
CA LEU A 305 14.41 -10.98 -15.70
C LEU A 305 14.72 -9.67 -16.45
N LYS A 306 15.58 -9.69 -17.46
CA LYS A 306 15.87 -8.53 -18.31
C LYS A 306 14.67 -8.19 -19.19
N THR A 307 14.01 -9.19 -19.73
CA THR A 307 12.77 -9.03 -20.49
C THR A 307 11.64 -8.46 -19.60
N ILE A 308 11.50 -8.94 -18.36
CA ILE A 308 10.54 -8.38 -17.40
C ILE A 308 10.89 -6.93 -17.06
N ALA A 309 12.17 -6.60 -16.84
CA ALA A 309 12.59 -5.22 -16.58
C ALA A 309 12.29 -4.28 -17.75
N LYS A 310 12.39 -4.74 -19.00
CA LYS A 310 11.97 -3.99 -20.18
C LYS A 310 10.45 -3.75 -20.20
N LYS A 311 9.66 -4.74 -19.77
CA LYS A 311 8.18 -4.67 -19.71
C LYS A 311 7.65 -3.81 -18.56
N THR A 312 8.51 -3.33 -17.68
CA THR A 312 8.12 -2.57 -16.48
C THR A 312 8.75 -1.17 -16.42
N PRO A 313 8.63 -0.34 -17.49
CA PRO A 313 9.11 1.03 -17.44
C PRO A 313 8.35 1.80 -16.35
N GLY A 314 9.07 2.66 -15.61
CA GLY A 314 8.48 3.48 -14.56
C GLY A 314 8.11 2.75 -13.26
N PHE A 315 8.31 1.44 -13.16
CA PHE A 315 8.11 0.69 -11.91
C PHE A 315 9.16 1.08 -10.88
N THR A 316 8.70 1.22 -9.64
CA THR A 316 9.55 1.42 -8.47
C THR A 316 10.09 0.10 -7.92
N GLY A 317 11.04 0.16 -6.98
CA GLY A 317 11.52 -1.03 -6.28
C GLY A 317 10.41 -1.80 -5.55
N ALA A 318 9.42 -1.09 -5.01
CA ALA A 318 8.26 -1.70 -4.36
C ALA A 318 7.36 -2.43 -5.37
N ASP A 319 7.12 -1.84 -6.55
CA ASP A 319 6.32 -2.46 -7.60
C ASP A 319 6.97 -3.73 -8.13
N LEU A 320 8.31 -3.71 -8.35
CA LEU A 320 9.08 -4.87 -8.80
C LEU A 320 9.11 -6.00 -7.75
N SER A 321 9.20 -5.64 -6.47
CA SER A 321 9.09 -6.60 -5.37
C SER A 321 7.71 -7.25 -5.33
N ASN A 322 6.66 -6.43 -5.49
CA ASN A 322 5.27 -6.89 -5.55
C ASN A 322 5.02 -7.78 -6.76
N LEU A 323 5.57 -7.43 -7.94
CA LEU A 323 5.47 -8.25 -9.15
C LEU A 323 5.97 -9.67 -8.91
N LEU A 324 7.16 -9.82 -8.35
CA LEU A 324 7.74 -11.13 -8.04
C LEU A 324 6.94 -11.89 -6.97
N ASN A 325 6.31 -11.19 -6.05
CA ASN A 325 5.41 -11.80 -5.07
C ASN A 325 4.11 -12.26 -5.72
N GLU A 326 3.50 -11.43 -6.58
CA GLU A 326 2.29 -11.78 -7.33
C GLU A 326 2.54 -12.98 -8.27
N ALA A 327 3.69 -13.04 -8.94
CA ALA A 327 4.07 -14.19 -9.77
C ALA A 327 4.15 -15.48 -8.93
N ALA A 328 4.72 -15.41 -7.73
CA ALA A 328 4.74 -16.55 -6.82
C ALA A 328 3.34 -16.99 -6.37
N LEU A 329 2.44 -16.02 -6.10
CA LEU A 329 1.05 -16.31 -5.75
C LEU A 329 0.28 -16.93 -6.93
N LEU A 330 0.53 -16.47 -8.16
CA LEU A 330 -0.07 -17.06 -9.37
C LEU A 330 0.40 -18.50 -9.59
N ALA A 331 1.71 -18.76 -9.46
CA ALA A 331 2.28 -20.10 -9.54
C ALA A 331 1.68 -21.03 -8.47
N ALA A 332 1.59 -20.58 -7.23
CA ALA A 332 0.99 -21.35 -6.14
C ALA A 332 -0.49 -21.65 -6.37
N ARG A 333 -1.27 -20.70 -6.91
CA ARG A 333 -2.68 -20.90 -7.26
C ARG A 333 -2.87 -21.93 -8.36
N ALA A 334 -1.88 -22.07 -9.26
CA ALA A 334 -1.86 -23.07 -10.33
C ALA A 334 -1.19 -24.39 -9.91
N ASP A 335 -0.96 -24.60 -8.61
CA ASP A 335 -0.27 -25.77 -8.03
C ASP A 335 1.12 -26.05 -8.61
N LYS A 336 1.78 -25.01 -9.15
CA LYS A 336 3.13 -25.09 -9.70
C LYS A 336 4.17 -24.90 -8.58
N LYS A 337 5.26 -25.66 -8.64
CA LYS A 337 6.38 -25.55 -7.68
C LYS A 337 7.46 -24.56 -8.11
N ILE A 338 7.40 -24.08 -9.34
CA ILE A 338 8.33 -23.14 -9.95
C ILE A 338 7.57 -22.01 -10.64
N ILE A 339 8.17 -20.83 -10.64
CA ILE A 339 7.63 -19.65 -11.31
C ILE A 339 8.20 -19.62 -12.72
N THR A 340 7.35 -19.62 -13.74
CA THR A 340 7.75 -19.53 -15.16
C THR A 340 7.61 -18.10 -15.68
N MET A 341 8.05 -17.87 -16.90
CA MET A 341 7.93 -16.57 -17.56
C MET A 341 6.45 -16.12 -17.67
N ALA A 342 5.52 -17.07 -17.87
CA ALA A 342 4.10 -16.78 -17.99
C ALA A 342 3.51 -16.15 -16.71
N GLU A 343 3.85 -16.67 -15.52
CA GLU A 343 3.39 -16.06 -14.26
C GLU A 343 4.01 -14.69 -14.03
N LEU A 344 5.23 -14.45 -14.46
CA LEU A 344 5.88 -13.14 -14.35
C LEU A 344 5.24 -12.11 -15.28
N GLU A 345 4.90 -12.49 -16.49
CA GLU A 345 4.19 -11.63 -17.44
C GLU A 345 2.80 -11.27 -16.93
N GLU A 346 2.03 -12.26 -16.51
CA GLU A 346 0.72 -12.05 -15.91
C GLU A 346 0.78 -11.18 -14.64
N ALA A 347 1.79 -11.40 -13.79
CA ALA A 347 2.00 -10.57 -12.60
C ALA A 347 2.35 -9.12 -12.97
N SER A 348 3.16 -8.90 -14.02
CA SER A 348 3.51 -7.57 -14.48
C SER A 348 2.28 -6.80 -14.96
N GLU A 349 1.42 -7.45 -15.72
CA GLU A 349 0.16 -6.87 -16.20
C GLU A 349 -0.82 -6.62 -15.04
N LYS A 350 -0.90 -7.54 -14.07
CA LYS A 350 -1.74 -7.39 -12.89
C LYS A 350 -1.32 -6.20 -12.02
N VAL A 351 -0.02 -5.97 -11.87
CA VAL A 351 0.50 -4.83 -11.10
C VAL A 351 0.30 -3.52 -11.85
N ALA A 352 0.47 -3.51 -13.19
CA ALA A 352 0.32 -2.32 -14.02
C ALA A 352 -1.15 -1.90 -14.21
N PHE A 353 -2.02 -2.84 -14.55
CA PHE A 353 -3.40 -2.58 -15.02
C PHE A 353 -4.48 -3.11 -14.07
N GLY A 354 -4.11 -3.92 -13.09
CA GLY A 354 -5.04 -4.59 -12.18
C GLY A 354 -5.43 -6.01 -12.63
N PRO A 355 -6.27 -6.70 -11.85
CA PRO A 355 -6.68 -8.07 -12.12
C PRO A 355 -7.61 -8.16 -13.35
N GLU A 356 -7.56 -9.29 -14.04
CA GLU A 356 -8.52 -9.63 -15.09
C GLU A 356 -9.96 -9.70 -14.56
N ARG A 357 -10.90 -9.18 -15.33
CA ARG A 357 -12.34 -9.24 -15.02
C ARG A 357 -13.04 -10.39 -15.76
N ARG A 358 -12.70 -11.63 -15.42
CA ARG A 358 -13.28 -12.82 -16.07
C ARG A 358 -14.77 -13.01 -15.85
N SER A 359 -15.36 -12.37 -14.84
CA SER A 359 -16.80 -12.47 -14.54
C SER A 359 -17.67 -11.49 -15.33
N HIS A 360 -17.06 -10.56 -16.07
CA HIS A 360 -17.80 -9.57 -16.86
C HIS A 360 -18.19 -10.19 -18.20
N VAL A 361 -19.49 -10.45 -18.38
CA VAL A 361 -20.03 -10.91 -19.66
C VAL A 361 -20.09 -9.70 -20.60
N ILE A 362 -19.18 -9.67 -21.57
CA ILE A 362 -19.12 -8.63 -22.60
C ILE A 362 -20.00 -9.08 -23.77
N SER A 363 -20.84 -8.19 -24.29
CA SER A 363 -21.61 -8.49 -25.49
C SER A 363 -20.68 -8.56 -26.71
N GLU A 364 -21.04 -9.38 -27.71
CA GLU A 364 -20.29 -9.48 -28.97
C GLU A 364 -20.12 -8.12 -29.66
N LYS A 365 -21.09 -7.23 -29.50
CA LYS A 365 -21.03 -5.86 -30.02
C LYS A 365 -19.93 -5.05 -29.32
N GLU A 366 -19.86 -5.11 -27.98
CA GLU A 366 -18.83 -4.43 -27.21
C GLU A 366 -17.45 -5.04 -27.44
N LYS A 367 -17.36 -6.38 -27.53
CA LYS A 367 -16.12 -7.09 -27.85
C LYS A 367 -15.56 -6.62 -29.20
N ARG A 368 -16.42 -6.52 -30.22
CA ARG A 368 -16.04 -6.02 -31.54
C ARG A 368 -15.63 -4.54 -31.51
N LEU A 369 -16.34 -3.71 -30.73
CA LEU A 369 -16.01 -2.30 -30.57
C LEU A 369 -14.61 -2.14 -29.97
N THR A 370 -14.32 -2.87 -28.87
CA THR A 370 -13.00 -2.88 -28.23
C THR A 370 -11.92 -3.40 -29.19
N ALA A 371 -12.20 -4.49 -29.94
CA ALA A 371 -11.24 -5.03 -30.90
C ALA A 371 -10.85 -4.02 -31.99
N VAL A 372 -11.81 -3.28 -32.52
CA VAL A 372 -11.55 -2.22 -33.50
C VAL A 372 -10.78 -1.06 -32.87
N HIS A 373 -11.16 -0.66 -31.67
CA HIS A 373 -10.52 0.43 -30.92
C HIS A 373 -9.04 0.12 -30.65
N GLU A 374 -8.72 -1.03 -30.07
CA GLU A 374 -7.34 -1.44 -29.78
C GLU A 374 -6.51 -1.66 -31.05
N SER A 375 -7.16 -2.19 -32.11
CA SER A 375 -6.51 -2.32 -33.42
C SER A 375 -6.13 -0.96 -34.02
N GLY A 376 -6.93 0.09 -33.77
CA GLY A 376 -6.63 1.45 -34.18
C GLY A 376 -5.36 1.98 -33.52
N HIS A 377 -5.23 1.85 -32.20
CA HIS A 377 -4.01 2.22 -31.48
C HIS A 377 -2.78 1.47 -32.00
N ALA A 378 -2.89 0.16 -32.12
CA ALA A 378 -1.80 -0.70 -32.54
C ALA A 378 -1.33 -0.41 -33.97
N LEU A 379 -2.27 -0.21 -34.91
CA LEU A 379 -1.94 0.08 -36.31
C LEU A 379 -1.25 1.44 -36.45
N VAL A 380 -1.78 2.47 -35.78
CA VAL A 380 -1.14 3.80 -35.79
C VAL A 380 0.25 3.77 -35.18
N ALA A 381 0.43 3.04 -34.06
CA ALA A 381 1.74 2.87 -33.43
C ALA A 381 2.73 2.16 -34.35
N TYR A 382 2.30 1.14 -35.10
CA TYR A 382 3.15 0.42 -36.05
C TYR A 382 3.57 1.28 -37.24
N LEU A 383 2.67 2.14 -37.73
CA LEU A 383 2.92 3.00 -38.90
C LEU A 383 3.81 4.21 -38.60
N LEU A 384 3.95 4.60 -37.32
CA LEU A 384 4.74 5.77 -36.91
C LEU A 384 6.11 5.34 -36.38
N PRO A 385 7.21 5.69 -37.06
CA PRO A 385 8.57 5.27 -36.64
C PRO A 385 9.01 5.92 -35.33
N GLU A 386 8.41 7.04 -34.93
CA GLU A 386 8.68 7.70 -33.66
C GLU A 386 7.89 7.14 -32.47
N ALA A 387 6.89 6.30 -32.73
CA ALA A 387 6.12 5.65 -31.69
C ALA A 387 6.89 4.47 -31.08
N ASP A 388 6.57 4.14 -29.84
CA ASP A 388 7.12 2.94 -29.22
C ASP A 388 6.53 1.68 -29.87
N PRO A 389 7.32 0.61 -30.07
CA PRO A 389 6.84 -0.61 -30.70
C PRO A 389 5.73 -1.29 -29.90
N VAL A 390 4.71 -1.75 -30.63
CA VAL A 390 3.60 -2.52 -30.04
C VAL A 390 4.13 -3.85 -29.54
N HIS A 391 3.94 -4.13 -28.26
CA HIS A 391 4.32 -5.41 -27.65
C HIS A 391 3.17 -6.42 -27.61
N LYS A 392 1.99 -5.95 -27.21
CA LYS A 392 0.80 -6.78 -27.01
C LYS A 392 -0.46 -5.96 -27.19
N VAL A 393 -1.45 -6.53 -27.82
CA VAL A 393 -2.82 -5.98 -27.92
C VAL A 393 -3.79 -7.00 -27.36
N THR A 394 -4.70 -6.60 -26.50
CA THR A 394 -5.67 -7.49 -25.89
C THR A 394 -7.01 -6.82 -25.68
N ILE A 395 -8.08 -7.58 -25.83
CA ILE A 395 -9.45 -7.16 -25.54
C ILE A 395 -9.99 -7.80 -24.25
N ILE A 396 -9.11 -8.46 -23.48
CA ILE A 396 -9.46 -8.98 -22.16
C ILE A 396 -9.47 -7.80 -21.17
N PRO A 397 -10.61 -7.53 -20.51
CA PRO A 397 -10.72 -6.37 -19.64
C PRO A 397 -9.89 -6.51 -18.36
N ARG A 398 -9.16 -5.47 -18.00
CA ARG A 398 -8.39 -5.38 -16.75
C ARG A 398 -8.70 -4.06 -16.03
N GLY A 399 -8.91 -4.13 -14.73
CA GLY A 399 -9.20 -2.93 -13.94
C GLY A 399 -10.41 -2.15 -14.47
N ARG A 400 -10.19 -0.97 -15.04
CA ARG A 400 -11.23 -0.13 -15.68
C ARG A 400 -11.19 -0.17 -17.20
N ALA A 401 -10.17 -0.73 -17.79
CA ALA A 401 -10.02 -0.81 -19.25
C ALA A 401 -10.80 -1.99 -19.81
N GLY A 402 -11.47 -1.79 -20.93
CA GLY A 402 -12.15 -2.83 -21.70
C GLY A 402 -11.18 -3.71 -22.51
N GLY A 403 -10.07 -3.13 -22.92
CA GLY A 403 -8.90 -3.73 -23.57
C GLY A 403 -7.71 -2.82 -23.34
N TYR A 404 -6.55 -3.17 -23.88
CA TYR A 404 -5.39 -2.26 -23.91
C TYR A 404 -4.38 -2.68 -24.97
N THR A 405 -3.70 -1.68 -25.49
CA THR A 405 -2.55 -1.81 -26.38
C THR A 405 -1.28 -1.45 -25.61
N MET A 406 -0.42 -2.44 -25.36
CA MET A 406 0.85 -2.24 -24.66
C MET A 406 1.96 -1.92 -25.66
N MET A 407 2.57 -0.77 -25.49
CA MET A 407 3.76 -0.36 -26.21
C MET A 407 4.94 -0.35 -25.25
N LEU A 408 6.10 -0.77 -25.69
CA LEU A 408 7.30 -0.83 -24.87
C LEU A 408 8.44 -0.09 -25.56
N PRO A 409 9.03 0.91 -24.91
CA PRO A 409 10.22 1.57 -25.46
C PRO A 409 11.39 0.58 -25.48
N ASP A 410 12.19 0.65 -26.55
CA ASP A 410 13.41 -0.18 -26.66
C ASP A 410 14.45 0.21 -25.62
N GLU A 411 14.51 1.50 -25.26
CA GLU A 411 15.44 2.08 -24.29
C GLU A 411 14.72 3.10 -23.39
N ASP A 412 15.20 3.26 -22.15
CA ASP A 412 14.72 4.32 -21.26
C ASP A 412 15.20 5.68 -21.81
N ARG A 413 14.27 6.60 -22.08
CA ARG A 413 14.56 7.93 -22.63
C ARG A 413 14.65 8.96 -21.51
N SER A 414 15.71 9.75 -21.51
CA SER A 414 15.85 10.90 -20.60
C SER A 414 15.21 12.17 -21.17
N TYR A 415 15.06 12.26 -22.49
CA TYR A 415 14.47 13.38 -23.19
C TYR A 415 13.48 12.90 -24.24
N GLU A 416 12.35 13.57 -24.33
CA GLU A 416 11.32 13.29 -25.33
C GLU A 416 11.27 14.44 -26.34
N THR A 417 11.25 14.09 -27.62
CA THR A 417 11.22 15.06 -28.71
C THR A 417 9.80 15.50 -29.06
N LYS A 418 9.64 16.63 -29.73
CA LYS A 418 8.33 17.07 -30.23
C LYS A 418 7.69 16.04 -31.16
N SER A 419 8.46 15.36 -32.02
CA SER A 419 7.97 14.32 -32.92
C SER A 419 7.43 13.11 -32.13
N TYR A 420 8.09 12.72 -31.03
CA TYR A 420 7.63 11.66 -30.14
C TYR A 420 6.27 12.01 -29.49
N TYR A 421 6.11 13.22 -28.95
CA TYR A 421 4.82 13.65 -28.38
C TYR A 421 3.71 13.68 -29.43
N LEU A 422 4.02 14.14 -30.67
CA LEU A 422 3.07 14.11 -31.78
C LEU A 422 2.68 12.69 -32.17
N ALA A 423 3.62 11.73 -32.12
CA ALA A 423 3.33 10.32 -32.34
C ALA A 423 2.42 9.75 -31.23
N GLN A 424 2.71 10.05 -29.96
CA GLN A 424 1.85 9.64 -28.84
C GLN A 424 0.41 10.16 -28.97
N ILE A 425 0.25 11.44 -29.37
CA ILE A 425 -1.08 12.02 -29.61
C ILE A 425 -1.82 11.25 -30.70
N ARG A 426 -1.15 10.97 -31.84
CA ARG A 426 -1.75 10.22 -32.95
C ARG A 426 -2.13 8.80 -32.53
N VAL A 427 -1.24 8.12 -31.84
CA VAL A 427 -1.52 6.76 -31.31
C VAL A 427 -2.72 6.79 -30.37
N ALA A 428 -2.80 7.72 -29.43
CA ALA A 428 -3.92 7.85 -28.51
C ALA A 428 -5.25 8.18 -29.22
N LEU A 429 -5.22 8.86 -30.35
CA LEU A 429 -6.41 9.15 -31.18
C LEU A 429 -6.82 7.95 -32.05
N GLY A 430 -5.94 6.94 -32.21
CA GLY A 430 -6.12 5.80 -33.09
C GLY A 430 -7.41 5.00 -32.83
N GLY A 431 -7.70 4.72 -31.55
CA GLY A 431 -8.90 3.95 -31.17
C GLY A 431 -10.19 4.65 -31.58
N ARG A 432 -10.32 5.95 -31.25
CA ARG A 432 -11.50 6.74 -31.63
C ARG A 432 -11.66 6.87 -33.15
N ALA A 433 -10.58 7.07 -33.87
CA ALA A 433 -10.59 7.19 -35.33
C ALA A 433 -11.00 5.85 -35.97
N ALA A 434 -10.52 4.73 -35.47
CA ALA A 434 -10.92 3.40 -35.91
C ALA A 434 -12.42 3.13 -35.70
N GLU A 435 -12.97 3.51 -34.54
CA GLU A 435 -14.42 3.43 -34.30
C GLU A 435 -15.21 4.22 -35.35
N GLN A 436 -14.80 5.46 -35.64
CA GLN A 436 -15.46 6.31 -36.62
C GLN A 436 -15.43 5.71 -38.03
N ILE A 437 -14.30 5.16 -38.47
CA ILE A 437 -14.13 4.57 -39.81
C ILE A 437 -14.96 3.28 -39.98
N VAL A 438 -14.99 2.41 -38.94
CA VAL A 438 -15.60 1.10 -39.04
C VAL A 438 -17.10 1.14 -38.74
N PHE A 439 -17.52 1.91 -37.73
CA PHE A 439 -18.92 1.95 -37.27
C PHE A 439 -19.66 3.21 -37.70
N ASN A 440 -18.97 4.21 -38.24
CA ASN A 440 -19.49 5.57 -38.49
C ASN A 440 -20.14 6.18 -37.22
N GLU A 441 -19.62 5.79 -36.06
CA GLU A 441 -20.09 6.21 -34.74
C GLU A 441 -18.88 6.27 -33.78
N ILE A 442 -19.00 7.03 -32.69
CA ILE A 442 -17.98 7.16 -31.66
C ILE A 442 -18.54 6.76 -30.31
N SER A 443 -17.72 6.11 -29.50
CA SER A 443 -18.11 5.66 -28.18
C SER A 443 -17.49 6.47 -27.05
N SER A 444 -17.98 6.26 -25.84
CA SER A 444 -17.36 6.82 -24.63
C SER A 444 -16.06 6.10 -24.21
N GLY A 445 -15.70 5.00 -24.91
CA GLY A 445 -14.49 4.21 -24.62
C GLY A 445 -13.21 5.05 -24.69
N ALA A 446 -13.13 5.93 -25.67
CA ALA A 446 -11.98 6.83 -25.88
C ALA A 446 -11.83 7.97 -24.85
N SER A 447 -12.63 7.99 -23.78
CA SER A 447 -12.59 9.12 -22.82
C SER A 447 -11.24 9.26 -22.11
N GLY A 448 -10.57 8.15 -21.78
CA GLY A 448 -9.23 8.14 -21.20
C GLY A 448 -8.17 8.67 -22.18
N ASP A 449 -8.24 8.24 -23.43
CA ASP A 449 -7.31 8.66 -24.49
C ASP A 449 -7.42 10.14 -24.76
N LEU A 450 -8.65 10.68 -24.82
CA LEU A 450 -8.89 12.11 -25.02
C LEU A 450 -8.37 12.95 -23.83
N GLN A 451 -8.49 12.46 -22.61
CA GLN A 451 -7.90 13.12 -21.44
C GLN A 451 -6.37 13.13 -21.53
N ASN A 452 -5.76 12.02 -21.93
CA ASN A 452 -4.32 11.91 -22.12
C ASN A 452 -3.84 12.84 -23.24
N VAL A 453 -4.48 12.82 -24.40
CA VAL A 453 -4.21 13.73 -25.52
C VAL A 453 -4.26 15.19 -25.07
N THR A 454 -5.32 15.58 -24.37
CA THR A 454 -5.48 16.95 -23.88
C THR A 454 -4.36 17.34 -22.91
N HIS A 455 -3.96 16.42 -22.04
CA HIS A 455 -2.87 16.63 -21.10
C HIS A 455 -1.53 16.82 -21.82
N ILE A 456 -1.19 15.93 -22.76
CA ILE A 456 0.05 15.99 -23.54
C ILE A 456 0.12 17.29 -24.33
N VAL A 457 -0.93 17.64 -25.07
CA VAL A 457 -0.97 18.85 -25.90
C VAL A 457 -0.81 20.10 -25.03
N ARG A 458 -1.48 20.14 -23.88
CA ARG A 458 -1.33 21.25 -22.94
C ARG A 458 0.09 21.36 -22.42
N GLN A 459 0.73 20.26 -22.04
CA GLN A 459 2.13 20.25 -21.61
C GLN A 459 3.07 20.74 -22.72
N MET A 460 2.91 20.25 -23.94
CA MET A 460 3.72 20.69 -25.10
C MET A 460 3.67 22.21 -25.30
N ILE A 461 2.49 22.78 -25.20
CA ILE A 461 2.27 24.21 -25.46
C ILE A 461 2.68 25.07 -24.28
N THR A 462 2.24 24.71 -23.06
CA THR A 462 2.38 25.60 -21.90
C THR A 462 3.65 25.38 -21.09
N ARG A 463 4.25 24.17 -21.12
CA ARG A 463 5.40 23.81 -20.28
C ARG A 463 6.69 23.57 -21.07
N LEU A 464 6.58 22.94 -22.22
CA LEU A 464 7.73 22.51 -23.00
C LEU A 464 8.12 23.51 -24.11
N GLY A 465 7.33 24.57 -24.30
CA GLY A 465 7.61 25.60 -25.31
C GLY A 465 7.68 25.04 -26.73
N MET A 466 6.90 23.97 -27.03
CA MET A 466 6.93 23.27 -28.33
C MET A 466 5.99 23.88 -29.39
N SER A 467 5.26 24.95 -29.06
CA SER A 467 4.43 25.68 -30.02
C SER A 467 5.26 26.64 -30.85
N SER A 468 5.07 26.62 -32.18
CA SER A 468 5.69 27.58 -33.08
C SER A 468 5.02 28.96 -33.02
N LYS A 469 3.74 29.05 -32.64
CA LYS A 469 2.97 30.31 -32.58
C LYS A 469 3.23 31.07 -31.28
N LEU A 470 3.40 30.33 -30.16
CA LEU A 470 3.63 30.91 -28.83
C LEU A 470 5.12 31.05 -28.48
N GLY A 471 6.01 30.37 -29.22
CA GLY A 471 7.45 30.42 -29.02
C GLY A 471 7.92 29.59 -27.81
N PRO A 472 9.22 29.60 -27.50
CA PRO A 472 9.83 28.82 -26.44
C PRO A 472 9.64 29.51 -25.07
N MET A 473 8.40 29.59 -24.61
CA MET A 473 8.01 30.22 -23.34
C MET A 473 7.18 29.26 -22.50
N VAL A 474 7.21 29.45 -21.18
CA VAL A 474 6.40 28.71 -20.20
C VAL A 474 5.23 29.59 -19.75
N PHE A 475 4.03 29.05 -19.83
CA PHE A 475 2.78 29.71 -19.45
C PHE A 475 2.13 28.99 -18.26
N GLY A 476 1.72 29.77 -17.26
CA GLY A 476 1.17 29.25 -16.00
C GLY A 476 2.27 28.88 -15.01
N GLU A 477 2.10 29.22 -13.75
CA GLU A 477 2.97 28.77 -12.67
C GLU A 477 2.58 27.37 -12.25
N GLN A 478 3.58 26.57 -11.87
CA GLN A 478 3.36 25.30 -11.21
C GLN A 478 2.95 25.61 -9.77
N GLN A 479 1.66 25.70 -9.51
CA GLN A 479 1.18 25.71 -8.13
C GLN A 479 1.19 24.27 -7.60
N ASP A 480 2.36 23.81 -7.18
CA ASP A 480 2.50 22.59 -6.38
C ASP A 480 1.94 22.77 -4.96
N GLN A 481 1.43 23.97 -4.64
CA GLN A 481 0.81 24.29 -3.37
C GLN A 481 -0.71 24.24 -3.48
N VAL A 482 -1.27 23.07 -3.18
CA VAL A 482 -2.70 22.95 -2.88
C VAL A 482 -2.97 23.62 -1.53
N PHE A 483 -3.17 24.93 -1.54
CA PHE A 483 -3.68 25.65 -0.39
C PHE A 483 -5.17 25.30 -0.20
N LEU A 484 -5.47 24.49 0.79
CA LEU A 484 -6.85 24.33 1.31
C LEU A 484 -7.33 25.71 1.80
N GLY A 485 -8.05 26.42 0.95
CA GLY A 485 -8.62 27.75 1.25
C GLY A 485 -8.55 28.77 0.12
N LYS A 486 -7.71 28.55 -0.91
CA LYS A 486 -7.65 29.40 -2.11
C LYS A 486 -7.86 28.59 -3.39
N SER A 487 -8.85 27.72 -3.40
CA SER A 487 -9.19 26.88 -4.56
C SER A 487 -10.12 27.56 -5.58
N LEU A 488 -10.13 28.87 -5.64
CA LEU A 488 -10.95 29.62 -6.57
C LEU A 488 -10.10 30.62 -7.37
N GLY A 489 -9.30 30.08 -8.29
CA GLY A 489 -8.62 30.86 -9.31
C GLY A 489 -7.26 30.25 -9.61
N HIS A 490 -7.14 29.54 -10.72
CA HIS A 490 -5.86 29.44 -11.39
C HIS A 490 -5.45 30.88 -11.72
N GLU A 491 -4.58 31.48 -10.93
CA GLU A 491 -3.97 32.75 -11.30
C GLU A 491 -3.17 32.51 -12.58
N ARG A 492 -3.79 32.84 -13.71
CA ARG A 492 -3.13 32.81 -14.99
C ARG A 492 -2.09 33.94 -14.98
N ASN A 493 -0.82 33.61 -15.14
CA ASN A 493 0.25 34.59 -15.30
C ASN A 493 0.32 35.16 -16.74
N TYR A 494 -0.75 35.01 -17.52
CA TYR A 494 -0.86 35.48 -18.91
C TYR A 494 -2.26 36.04 -19.17
N GLY A 495 -2.32 37.01 -20.11
CA GLY A 495 -3.55 37.70 -20.48
C GLY A 495 -4.50 36.85 -21.32
N GLU A 496 -5.76 37.30 -21.46
CA GLU A 496 -6.81 36.58 -22.20
C GLU A 496 -6.41 36.31 -23.67
N GLY A 497 -5.71 37.22 -24.34
CA GLY A 497 -5.25 36.99 -25.71
C GLY A 497 -4.26 35.81 -25.86
N VAL A 498 -3.44 35.57 -24.85
CA VAL A 498 -2.56 34.37 -24.80
C VAL A 498 -3.37 33.12 -24.49
N ALA A 499 -4.35 33.20 -23.62
CA ALA A 499 -5.26 32.09 -23.33
C ALA A 499 -5.99 31.62 -24.59
N GLU A 500 -6.56 32.55 -25.34
CA GLU A 500 -7.23 32.27 -26.62
C GLU A 500 -6.28 31.62 -27.65
N LEU A 501 -5.03 32.09 -27.71
CA LEU A 501 -4.02 31.49 -28.57
C LEU A 501 -3.65 30.07 -28.15
N ILE A 502 -3.53 29.81 -26.85
CA ILE A 502 -3.30 28.46 -26.29
C ILE A 502 -4.45 27.53 -26.67
N ASP A 503 -5.69 27.94 -26.44
CA ASP A 503 -6.87 27.14 -26.75
C ASP A 503 -6.99 26.85 -28.23
N LYS A 504 -6.73 27.84 -29.08
CA LYS A 504 -6.71 27.66 -30.53
C LYS A 504 -5.61 26.72 -31.00
N GLU A 505 -4.38 26.86 -30.46
CA GLU A 505 -3.26 26.00 -30.82
C GLU A 505 -3.49 24.57 -30.38
N MET A 506 -4.10 24.36 -29.18
CA MET A 506 -4.51 23.03 -28.70
C MET A 506 -5.53 22.40 -29.65
N HIS A 507 -6.56 23.15 -30.03
CA HIS A 507 -7.59 22.67 -30.96
C HIS A 507 -7.01 22.33 -32.34
N ASP A 508 -6.21 23.23 -32.92
CA ASP A 508 -5.58 23.04 -34.22
C ASP A 508 -4.69 21.79 -34.25
N LEU A 509 -3.89 21.58 -33.19
CA LEU A 509 -2.96 20.48 -33.10
C LEU A 509 -3.71 19.12 -32.96
N VAL A 510 -4.73 19.06 -32.11
CA VAL A 510 -5.52 17.83 -31.95
C VAL A 510 -6.31 17.50 -33.21
N THR A 511 -6.94 18.51 -33.85
CA THR A 511 -7.71 18.29 -35.08
C THR A 511 -6.81 17.83 -36.23
N THR A 512 -5.66 18.47 -36.42
CA THR A 512 -4.70 18.07 -37.45
C THR A 512 -4.21 16.62 -37.20
N ALA A 513 -3.87 16.29 -35.95
CA ALA A 513 -3.44 14.94 -35.62
C ALA A 513 -4.55 13.92 -35.86
N TYR A 514 -5.81 14.27 -35.56
CA TYR A 514 -6.97 13.39 -35.79
C TYR A 514 -7.22 13.12 -37.26
N ASP A 515 -7.18 14.16 -38.09
CA ASP A 515 -7.33 14.06 -39.54
C ASP A 515 -6.20 13.22 -40.19
N ASP A 516 -4.96 13.38 -39.70
CA ASP A 516 -3.83 12.53 -40.11
C ASP A 516 -4.08 11.06 -39.77
N VAL A 517 -4.59 10.77 -38.57
CA VAL A 517 -4.88 9.39 -38.13
C VAL A 517 -6.00 8.78 -38.95
N ILE A 518 -7.08 9.50 -39.20
CA ILE A 518 -8.17 9.01 -40.08
C ILE A 518 -7.61 8.60 -41.43
N ARG A 519 -6.80 9.51 -42.08
CA ARG A 519 -6.20 9.20 -43.39
C ARG A 519 -5.33 7.93 -43.31
N MET A 520 -4.46 7.83 -42.32
CA MET A 520 -3.58 6.66 -42.13
C MET A 520 -4.38 5.35 -41.98
N LEU A 521 -5.43 5.37 -41.20
CA LEU A 521 -6.27 4.19 -40.98
C LEU A 521 -7.14 3.85 -42.18
N GLU A 522 -7.62 4.84 -42.96
CA GLU A 522 -8.34 4.61 -44.22
C GLU A 522 -7.43 3.98 -45.29
N GLU A 523 -6.18 4.45 -45.42
CA GLU A 523 -5.18 3.86 -46.32
C GLU A 523 -4.84 2.40 -45.98
N HIS A 524 -4.96 2.02 -44.67
CA HIS A 524 -4.64 0.68 -44.18
C HIS A 524 -5.87 -0.06 -43.61
N ARG A 525 -7.06 0.23 -44.14
CA ARG A 525 -8.33 -0.30 -43.63
C ARG A 525 -8.40 -1.82 -43.58
N ASP A 526 -7.77 -2.50 -44.54
CA ASP A 526 -7.74 -3.96 -44.58
C ASP A 526 -6.94 -4.52 -43.40
N ALA A 527 -5.79 -3.93 -43.09
CA ALA A 527 -4.99 -4.30 -41.91
C ALA A 527 -5.75 -4.08 -40.60
N LEU A 528 -6.46 -2.96 -40.47
CA LEU A 528 -7.33 -2.67 -39.31
C LEU A 528 -8.39 -3.77 -39.12
N ASN A 529 -9.06 -4.17 -40.21
CA ASN A 529 -10.08 -5.22 -40.18
C ASN A 529 -9.50 -6.59 -39.85
N HIS A 530 -8.33 -6.94 -40.39
CA HIS A 530 -7.64 -8.20 -40.09
C HIS A 530 -7.24 -8.28 -38.61
N MET A 531 -6.71 -7.19 -38.05
CA MET A 531 -6.35 -7.13 -36.63
C MET A 531 -7.58 -7.25 -35.73
N ALA A 532 -8.65 -6.52 -36.05
CA ALA A 532 -9.89 -6.59 -35.28
C ALA A 532 -10.52 -7.99 -35.34
N ALA A 533 -10.51 -8.66 -36.50
CA ALA A 533 -11.01 -10.03 -36.66
C ALA A 533 -10.16 -11.03 -35.86
N ALA A 534 -8.83 -10.90 -35.91
CA ALA A 534 -7.92 -11.74 -35.14
C ALA A 534 -8.14 -11.57 -33.62
N LEU A 535 -8.32 -10.33 -33.13
CA LEU A 535 -8.61 -10.07 -31.72
C LEU A 535 -9.95 -10.65 -31.27
N MET A 536 -10.95 -10.68 -32.15
CA MET A 536 -12.23 -11.35 -31.84
C MET A 536 -12.08 -12.87 -31.67
N GLU A 537 -11.11 -13.48 -32.37
CA GLU A 537 -10.87 -14.94 -32.35
C GLU A 537 -9.92 -15.32 -31.18
N VAL A 538 -8.73 -14.70 -31.09
CA VAL A 538 -7.69 -15.11 -30.14
C VAL A 538 -7.59 -14.20 -28.90
N GLU A 539 -8.38 -13.14 -28.83
CA GLU A 539 -8.49 -12.14 -27.73
C GLU A 539 -7.19 -11.39 -27.39
N THR A 540 -6.05 -11.90 -27.80
CA THR A 540 -4.73 -11.31 -27.52
C THR A 540 -3.77 -11.60 -28.66
N ILE A 541 -3.09 -10.58 -29.18
CA ILE A 541 -2.06 -10.68 -30.21
C ILE A 541 -0.77 -10.05 -29.74
N ASN A 542 0.36 -10.66 -30.07
CA ASN A 542 1.71 -10.17 -29.75
C ASN A 542 2.31 -9.36 -30.90
N HIS A 543 3.48 -8.75 -30.65
CA HIS A 543 4.22 -7.93 -31.62
C HIS A 543 4.35 -8.62 -33.00
N LYS A 544 4.80 -9.87 -33.05
CA LYS A 544 5.03 -10.61 -34.30
C LYS A 544 3.73 -10.87 -35.06
N GLN A 545 2.65 -11.19 -34.34
CA GLN A 545 1.32 -11.38 -34.92
C GLN A 545 0.74 -10.07 -35.46
N VAL A 546 0.97 -8.93 -34.79
CA VAL A 546 0.60 -7.60 -35.30
C VAL A 546 1.31 -7.33 -36.64
N GLU A 547 2.63 -7.58 -36.69
CA GLU A 547 3.42 -7.42 -37.92
C GLU A 547 2.91 -8.34 -39.05
N ASN A 548 2.64 -9.61 -38.76
CA ASN A 548 2.13 -10.58 -39.73
C ASN A 548 0.74 -10.19 -40.24
N LEU A 549 -0.17 -9.72 -39.38
CA LEU A 549 -1.50 -9.26 -39.76
C LEU A 549 -1.46 -8.05 -40.69
N ILE A 550 -0.54 -7.12 -40.45
CA ILE A 550 -0.37 -5.95 -41.31
C ILE A 550 0.25 -6.33 -42.66
N LYS A 551 1.25 -7.21 -42.68
CA LYS A 551 1.98 -7.58 -43.91
C LYS A 551 1.26 -8.63 -44.74
N TYR A 552 0.65 -9.63 -44.11
CA TYR A 552 0.13 -10.82 -44.76
C TYR A 552 -1.37 -11.06 -44.53
N GLY A 553 -2.01 -10.25 -43.68
CA GLY A 553 -3.43 -10.42 -43.34
C GLY A 553 -3.73 -11.67 -42.50
N ALA A 554 -2.74 -12.26 -41.86
CA ALA A 554 -2.88 -13.48 -41.07
C ALA A 554 -1.95 -13.52 -39.87
N LEU A 555 -2.31 -14.32 -38.83
CA LEU A 555 -1.56 -14.43 -37.58
C LEU A 555 -0.14 -15.03 -37.75
N GLU A 556 0.00 -15.95 -38.72
CA GLU A 556 1.27 -16.62 -39.01
C GLU A 556 1.81 -16.15 -40.37
N SER A 557 3.13 -16.01 -40.49
CA SER A 557 3.76 -15.72 -41.79
C SER A 557 3.64 -16.91 -42.73
N PRO A 558 3.79 -16.73 -44.07
CA PRO A 558 3.82 -17.83 -45.02
C PRO A 558 4.87 -18.88 -44.69
N GLU A 559 6.00 -18.48 -44.17
CA GLU A 559 7.10 -19.39 -43.75
C GLU A 559 6.74 -20.19 -42.50
N GLU A 560 6.13 -19.57 -41.50
CA GLU A 560 5.66 -20.25 -40.29
C GLU A 560 4.56 -21.27 -40.57
N ARG A 561 3.65 -20.98 -41.49
CA ARG A 561 2.62 -21.93 -41.95
C ARG A 561 3.26 -23.12 -42.63
N ALA A 562 4.22 -22.87 -43.55
CA ALA A 562 4.91 -23.94 -44.25
C ALA A 562 5.73 -24.82 -43.30
N GLU A 563 6.33 -24.26 -42.27
CA GLU A 563 7.07 -25.00 -41.23
C GLU A 563 6.13 -25.81 -40.33
N LYS A 564 4.97 -25.24 -39.98
CA LYS A 564 3.94 -25.91 -39.16
C LYS A 564 3.34 -27.09 -39.92
N GLU A 565 3.01 -26.89 -41.18
CA GLU A 565 2.51 -27.95 -42.06
C GLU A 565 3.55 -29.09 -42.20
N LYS A 566 4.85 -28.76 -42.36
CA LYS A 566 5.91 -29.78 -42.40
C LYS A 566 6.03 -30.53 -41.06
N ASN A 567 5.96 -29.83 -39.94
CA ASN A 567 6.06 -30.42 -38.61
C ASN A 567 4.82 -31.28 -38.29
N GLU A 568 3.62 -30.89 -38.73
CA GLU A 568 2.40 -31.68 -38.61
C GLU A 568 2.44 -32.90 -39.49
N ALA A 569 2.90 -32.77 -40.73
CA ALA A 569 3.11 -33.90 -41.64
C ALA A 569 4.15 -34.91 -41.07
N GLN A 570 5.27 -34.43 -40.51
CA GLN A 570 6.25 -35.30 -39.87
C GLN A 570 5.71 -36.00 -38.62
N LYS A 571 4.88 -35.30 -37.82
CA LYS A 571 4.23 -35.93 -36.66
C LYS A 571 3.19 -36.97 -37.09
N ALA A 572 2.41 -36.69 -38.15
CA ALA A 572 1.47 -37.65 -38.70
C ALA A 572 2.17 -38.91 -39.24
N GLU A 573 3.30 -38.74 -39.95
CA GLU A 573 4.15 -39.82 -40.43
C GLU A 573 4.79 -40.65 -39.31
N GLN A 574 5.18 -40.01 -38.19
CA GLN A 574 5.67 -40.69 -36.99
C GLN A 574 4.58 -41.46 -36.25
N VAL A 575 3.35 -40.97 -36.22
CA VAL A 575 2.20 -41.66 -35.62
C VAL A 575 1.83 -42.88 -36.48
N GLU A 576 1.79 -42.70 -37.80
CA GLU A 576 1.46 -43.79 -38.74
C GLU A 576 2.53 -44.90 -38.73
N THR A 577 3.82 -44.51 -38.62
CA THR A 577 4.91 -45.49 -38.45
C THR A 577 4.87 -46.20 -37.09
N THR A 578 4.41 -45.51 -36.04
CA THR A 578 4.28 -46.12 -34.70
C THR A 578 3.11 -47.06 -34.62
N GLU A 579 1.97 -46.75 -35.29
CA GLU A 579 0.81 -47.63 -35.41
C GLU A 579 1.13 -48.84 -36.28
N THR A 580 1.84 -48.69 -37.42
CA THR A 580 2.24 -49.78 -38.28
C THR A 580 3.23 -50.74 -37.60
N VAL A 581 4.18 -50.22 -36.77
CA VAL A 581 5.09 -51.00 -35.94
C VAL A 581 4.35 -51.73 -34.83
N ALA A 582 3.32 -51.09 -34.21
CA ALA A 582 2.48 -51.74 -33.20
C ALA A 582 1.61 -52.86 -33.79
N GLU A 583 1.09 -52.67 -35.00
CA GLU A 583 0.31 -53.68 -35.72
C GLU A 583 1.21 -54.85 -36.17
N THR A 584 2.42 -54.59 -36.67
CA THR A 584 3.42 -55.63 -37.05
C THR A 584 3.88 -56.44 -35.86
N VAL A 585 4.08 -55.82 -34.70
CA VAL A 585 4.44 -56.50 -33.45
C VAL A 585 3.28 -57.32 -32.86
N ALA A 586 2.03 -56.93 -33.15
CA ALA A 586 0.84 -57.68 -32.75
C ALA A 586 0.66 -58.94 -33.63
N ILE A 587 0.95 -58.85 -34.93
CA ILE A 587 0.88 -59.98 -35.87
C ILE A 587 1.97 -61.02 -35.59
N ASP A 588 3.19 -60.59 -35.24
CA ASP A 588 4.32 -61.51 -34.89
C ASP A 588 4.10 -62.25 -33.55
N LYS A 589 3.20 -61.77 -32.70
CA LYS A 589 2.81 -62.45 -31.45
C LYS A 589 1.74 -63.49 -31.61
N GLU A 590 0.96 -63.45 -32.68
CA GLU A 590 -0.09 -64.48 -33.00
C GLU A 590 0.49 -65.69 -33.75
N GLU A 591 1.63 -65.59 -34.45
CA GLU A 591 2.22 -66.73 -35.20
C GLU A 591 3.17 -67.62 -34.40
N THR A 592 3.48 -67.37 -33.12
CA THR A 592 4.40 -68.19 -32.34
C THR A 592 3.77 -69.09 -31.28
N HIS A 593 2.52 -69.51 -31.44
CA HIS A 593 1.89 -70.54 -30.58
C HIS A 593 1.34 -71.72 -31.37
N ILE A 594 2.21 -72.45 -32.07
CA ILE A 594 1.91 -73.83 -32.42
C ILE A 594 3.03 -74.71 -31.84
N SER A 595 2.77 -75.30 -30.69
CA SER A 595 3.61 -76.36 -30.10
C SER A 595 2.92 -77.68 -30.39
N PRO A 596 3.60 -78.70 -31.02
CA PRO A 596 3.11 -80.05 -31.12
C PRO A 596 3.66 -80.83 -29.93
N TRP A 597 2.80 -81.40 -29.17
CA TRP A 597 2.92 -82.59 -28.31
C TRP A 597 2.03 -82.48 -27.09
N GLY A 598 0.96 -83.28 -27.11
CA GLY A 598 0.07 -83.45 -25.99
C GLY A 598 0.70 -84.26 -24.85
N ASN A 599 0.15 -84.09 -23.67
CA ASN A 599 -0.47 -85.15 -22.88
C ASN A 599 -1.05 -84.56 -21.59
N ASP A 600 -2.29 -85.06 -21.36
CA ASP A 600 -3.05 -85.04 -20.14
C ASP A 600 -2.33 -84.93 -18.82
N LEU A 601 -2.91 -84.12 -17.92
CA LEU A 601 -3.51 -84.68 -16.72
C LEU A 601 -4.23 -83.59 -15.92
N SER A 602 -5.51 -83.85 -15.69
CA SER A 602 -6.42 -83.23 -14.72
C SER A 602 -5.84 -83.08 -13.31
N VAL A 603 -6.36 -82.14 -12.59
CA VAL A 603 -7.00 -82.19 -11.26
C VAL A 603 -7.16 -80.73 -10.75
N SER A 604 -8.36 -80.27 -10.72
CA SER A 604 -9.35 -79.91 -9.70
C SER A 604 -8.85 -79.14 -8.45
N SER A 605 -9.72 -78.22 -8.18
CA SER A 605 -10.26 -77.73 -6.89
C SER A 605 -9.60 -76.49 -6.32
N THR A 606 -10.43 -75.50 -6.29
CA THR A 606 -11.35 -74.99 -5.23
C THR A 606 -10.75 -74.03 -4.22
N GLU A 607 -11.56 -73.03 -4.06
CA GLU A 607 -11.86 -72.28 -2.84
C GLU A 607 -10.86 -71.21 -2.42
N GLU A 608 -11.33 -70.05 -2.46
CA GLU A 608 -12.22 -69.30 -1.50
C GLU A 608 -11.45 -68.47 -0.49
N THR A 609 -11.87 -67.29 -0.43
CA THR A 609 -12.33 -66.49 0.72
C THR A 609 -11.40 -65.45 1.34
N THR A 610 -12.01 -64.29 1.34
CA THR A 610 -12.20 -63.29 2.41
C THR A 610 -11.03 -62.38 2.81
N ALA A 611 -11.25 -61.11 2.52
CA ALA A 611 -11.69 -60.05 3.45
C ALA A 611 -10.81 -59.82 4.67
N THR A 612 -10.37 -58.64 4.84
CA THR A 612 -10.64 -57.69 5.93
C THR A 612 -9.68 -56.50 5.90
N GLU A 613 -10.24 -55.34 5.83
CA GLU A 613 -10.18 -54.18 6.69
C GLU A 613 -9.09 -54.16 7.75
N GLU A 614 -8.35 -53.02 7.77
CA GLU A 614 -8.26 -52.20 8.99
C GLU A 614 -7.44 -50.92 8.71
N LYS A 615 -8.09 -49.79 8.95
CA LYS A 615 -7.45 -48.59 9.49
C LYS A 615 -7.19 -48.82 10.97
N PRO A 616 -6.28 -48.15 11.69
CA PRO A 616 -6.52 -46.77 12.07
C PRO A 616 -5.30 -45.84 12.32
N ASP A 617 -5.65 -44.58 12.29
CA ASP A 617 -5.40 -43.49 13.27
C ASP A 617 -4.01 -43.12 13.83
N LYS A 618 -3.82 -41.77 13.78
CA LYS A 618 -3.18 -40.86 14.74
C LYS A 618 -1.64 -40.85 14.83
N GLU A 619 -1.05 -39.72 14.43
CA GLU A 619 -0.88 -38.47 15.23
C GLU A 619 -0.62 -37.27 14.28
#